data_900ff062dda98e60fa67aa817219074c
#
_entry.id   900ff062dda98e60fa67aa817219074c
#
_cell.length_a   1.000
_cell.length_b   1.000
_cell.length_c   1.000
_cell.angle_alpha   90.00
_cell.angle_beta   90.00
_cell.angle_gamma   90.00
#
_symmetry.space_group_name_H-M   'P 1'
#
loop_
_entity.id
_entity.type
_entity.pdbx_description
1 polymer ?
#
loop_
_entity_poly.entity_id
_entity_poly.type
_entity_poly.pdbx_seq_one_letter_code
_entity_poly.pdbx_strand_id
1 'polypeptide(L)'
;MTGNRAAFDPALPYNDLPPLPPQQELETAKVLKAVIEARSELAALNTACRLISNPEIITSTIPLREAQASTEIENIVTTNDELFRAHWSADPEPTPATKEALRYRDALRRGVELIADRPVSEKVATEVCSILQGGQATLRSAPGTFIGDPVQGTRAYTPPEGLDVLQRHLSAWERYIYSDHGLDPLVLMAVTHYQFEAIHPFYDGNGRTGRILNILLLLQEQVLALPVLYLSGTIVDNKAEYYRLLLAVTAGGKWEEWILFMVNAVTESARSTSSLIDELRSLQDATTSRVRAAGVSPAAELAELLFVQPYIRITDVIDAGLAKRQTASMWLSQLADAGILEEQKAGRSKVFLNTAALEVLTRR
;
A
#
# COMPACT_ATOMS: atom_id res chain seq x y z
N MET A 1 39.72 5.70 -8.02
CA MET A 1 39.61 5.67 -9.50
C MET A 1 38.15 5.91 -9.82
N THR A 2 37.78 7.14 -10.12
CA THR A 2 36.43 7.50 -10.60
C THR A 2 36.33 7.02 -12.03
N GLY A 3 35.82 5.78 -12.21
CA GLY A 3 35.50 5.29 -13.53
C GLY A 3 34.52 6.25 -14.18
N ASN A 4 34.86 6.72 -15.36
CA ASN A 4 34.02 7.56 -16.20
C ASN A 4 32.78 6.72 -16.55
N ARG A 5 31.69 6.83 -15.76
CA ARG A 5 30.41 6.21 -16.13
C ARG A 5 30.00 6.82 -17.48
N ALA A 6 29.60 5.97 -18.41
CA ALA A 6 28.97 6.42 -19.65
C ALA A 6 27.78 7.34 -19.29
N ALA A 7 27.62 8.42 -20.06
CA ALA A 7 26.48 9.30 -19.89
C ALA A 7 25.19 8.46 -20.03
N PHE A 8 24.21 8.70 -19.16
CA PHE A 8 22.91 8.02 -19.21
C PHE A 8 22.23 8.31 -20.56
N ASP A 9 21.88 7.25 -21.27
CA ASP A 9 21.09 7.29 -22.51
C ASP A 9 19.79 6.49 -22.29
N PRO A 10 18.61 7.11 -22.29
CA PRO A 10 17.36 6.41 -22.06
C PRO A 10 17.04 5.35 -23.13
N ALA A 11 17.68 5.39 -24.28
CA ALA A 11 17.44 4.45 -25.37
C ALA A 11 18.25 3.14 -25.24
N LEU A 12 19.28 3.14 -24.38
CA LEU A 12 20.17 2.00 -24.20
C LEU A 12 19.92 1.30 -22.85
N PRO A 13 20.06 -0.05 -22.79
CA PRO A 13 19.94 -0.78 -21.53
C PRO A 13 20.95 -0.29 -20.49
N TYR A 14 20.46 0.14 -19.35
CA TYR A 14 21.29 0.67 -18.27
C TYR A 14 21.85 -0.45 -17.40
N ASN A 15 22.76 -1.25 -17.96
CA ASN A 15 23.34 -2.43 -17.31
C ASN A 15 24.24 -2.12 -16.11
N ASP A 16 24.80 -0.90 -16.05
CA ASP A 16 25.68 -0.45 -15.00
C ASP A 16 24.94 0.44 -13.98
N LEU A 17 23.97 -0.15 -13.28
CA LEU A 17 23.25 0.53 -12.20
C LEU A 17 24.19 1.10 -11.13
N PRO A 18 23.77 2.16 -10.39
CA PRO A 18 24.50 2.60 -9.22
C PRO A 18 24.83 1.43 -8.31
N PRO A 19 26.10 1.30 -7.85
CA PRO A 19 26.47 0.22 -6.96
C PRO A 19 25.75 0.37 -5.61
N LEU A 20 25.54 -0.76 -4.94
CA LEU A 20 25.10 -0.80 -3.55
C LEU A 20 26.28 -1.26 -2.67
N PRO A 21 26.60 -0.53 -1.58
CA PRO A 21 26.01 0.76 -1.17
C PRO A 21 26.35 1.89 -2.14
N PRO A 22 25.48 2.93 -2.23
CA PRO A 22 25.83 4.17 -2.91
C PRO A 22 27.10 4.79 -2.31
N GLN A 23 27.92 5.44 -3.17
CA GLN A 23 29.19 6.03 -2.73
C GLN A 23 29.02 7.37 -2.01
N GLN A 24 27.89 8.04 -2.22
CA GLN A 24 27.58 9.33 -1.61
C GLN A 24 27.13 9.13 -0.16
N GLU A 25 27.32 10.16 0.66
CA GLU A 25 26.69 10.26 1.96
C GLU A 25 25.16 10.35 1.79
N LEU A 26 24.44 9.43 2.40
CA LEU A 26 22.98 9.32 2.28
C LEU A 26 22.27 10.01 3.43
N GLU A 27 22.87 10.02 4.63
CA GLU A 27 22.31 10.59 5.84
C GLU A 27 22.86 12.00 6.10
N THR A 28 22.67 12.86 5.11
CA THR A 28 23.00 14.29 5.28
C THR A 28 22.19 14.91 6.43
N ALA A 29 22.64 16.05 6.94
CA ALA A 29 21.91 16.76 8.00
C ALA A 29 20.45 17.08 7.63
N LYS A 30 20.14 17.25 6.34
CA LYS A 30 18.77 17.46 5.86
C LYS A 30 17.96 16.17 5.93
N VAL A 31 18.54 15.07 5.46
CA VAL A 31 17.91 13.75 5.49
C VAL A 31 17.63 13.33 6.93
N LEU A 32 18.62 13.47 7.82
CA LEU A 32 18.43 13.12 9.24
C LEU A 32 17.34 13.94 9.93
N LYS A 33 17.19 15.22 9.60
CA LYS A 33 16.08 16.03 10.11
C LYS A 33 14.72 15.53 9.63
N ALA A 34 14.61 15.18 8.35
CA ALA A 34 13.38 14.59 7.81
C ALA A 34 13.09 13.22 8.43
N VAL A 35 14.11 12.38 8.62
CA VAL A 35 14.01 11.09 9.31
C VAL A 35 13.46 11.24 10.73
N ILE A 36 13.97 12.22 11.50
CA ILE A 36 13.47 12.48 12.88
C ILE A 36 11.97 12.79 12.85
N GLU A 37 11.52 13.63 11.93
CA GLU A 37 10.11 13.98 11.78
C GLU A 37 9.28 12.73 11.37
N ALA A 38 9.71 11.99 10.37
CA ALA A 38 9.05 10.79 9.90
C ALA A 38 8.92 9.73 10.99
N ARG A 39 9.98 9.52 11.78
CA ARG A 39 9.97 8.60 12.93
C ARG A 39 8.97 9.02 14.01
N SER A 40 8.86 10.34 14.26
CA SER A 40 7.87 10.87 15.20
C SER A 40 6.44 10.59 14.74
N GLU A 41 6.13 10.83 13.47
CA GLU A 41 4.79 10.57 12.91
C GLU A 41 4.48 9.08 12.83
N LEU A 42 5.46 8.22 12.51
CA LEU A 42 5.29 6.77 12.55
C LEU A 42 5.04 6.24 13.97
N ALA A 43 5.70 6.83 14.97
CA ALA A 43 5.45 6.48 16.37
C ALA A 43 4.03 6.89 16.81
N ALA A 44 3.55 8.05 16.35
CA ALA A 44 2.17 8.50 16.55
C ALA A 44 1.18 7.55 15.87
N LEU A 45 1.41 7.16 14.60
CA LEU A 45 0.61 6.19 13.86
C LEU A 45 0.56 4.83 14.58
N ASN A 46 1.71 4.29 14.99
CA ASN A 46 1.77 3.04 15.74
C ASN A 46 1.00 3.12 17.06
N THR A 47 0.96 4.29 17.68
CA THR A 47 0.18 4.53 18.91
C THR A 47 -1.32 4.58 18.59
N ALA A 48 -1.74 5.30 17.56
CA ALA A 48 -3.13 5.35 17.11
C ALA A 48 -3.65 3.94 16.79
N CYS A 49 -2.86 3.10 16.11
CA CYS A 49 -3.20 1.70 15.83
C CYS A 49 -3.45 0.86 17.08
N ARG A 50 -2.74 1.13 18.18
CA ARG A 50 -2.95 0.42 19.45
C ARG A 50 -4.17 0.89 20.23
N LEU A 51 -4.63 2.10 19.96
CA LEU A 51 -5.78 2.70 20.66
C LEU A 51 -7.13 2.37 20.00
N ILE A 52 -7.14 1.84 18.78
CA ILE A 52 -8.38 1.37 18.16
C ILE A 52 -8.83 0.07 18.82
N SER A 53 -10.14 -0.06 19.07
CA SER A 53 -10.72 -1.22 19.79
C SER A 53 -10.49 -2.54 19.05
N ASN A 54 -10.60 -2.50 17.72
CA ASN A 54 -10.36 -3.64 16.86
C ASN A 54 -9.44 -3.23 15.69
N PRO A 55 -8.18 -3.72 15.66
CA PRO A 55 -7.25 -3.43 14.56
C PRO A 55 -7.77 -3.84 13.18
N GLU A 56 -8.72 -4.78 13.09
CA GLU A 56 -9.29 -5.23 11.83
C GLU A 56 -9.98 -4.09 11.07
N ILE A 57 -10.52 -3.10 11.77
CA ILE A 57 -11.12 -1.90 11.17
C ILE A 57 -10.13 -1.20 10.22
N ILE A 58 -8.87 -1.06 10.63
CA ILE A 58 -7.84 -0.38 9.84
C ILE A 58 -7.08 -1.32 8.92
N THR A 59 -6.84 -2.57 9.33
CA THR A 59 -6.10 -3.55 8.51
C THR A 59 -6.92 -4.12 7.36
N SER A 60 -8.26 -4.03 7.40
CA SER A 60 -9.13 -4.38 6.29
C SER A 60 -9.36 -3.23 5.30
N THR A 61 -9.25 -1.98 5.76
CA THR A 61 -9.65 -0.79 4.97
C THR A 61 -8.47 -0.02 4.38
N ILE A 62 -7.42 0.28 5.17
CA ILE A 62 -6.28 1.07 4.70
C ILE A 62 -5.51 0.36 3.56
N PRO A 63 -5.27 -0.96 3.59
CA PRO A 63 -4.68 -1.66 2.45
C PRO A 63 -5.50 -1.59 1.16
N LEU A 64 -6.83 -1.42 1.23
CA LEU A 64 -7.65 -1.21 0.03
C LEU A 64 -7.41 0.19 -0.57
N ARG A 65 -7.28 1.23 0.26
CA ARG A 65 -6.92 2.58 -0.20
C ARG A 65 -5.52 2.60 -0.81
N GLU A 66 -4.56 1.94 -0.15
CA GLU A 66 -3.20 1.78 -0.67
C GLU A 66 -3.21 1.07 -2.03
N ALA A 67 -4.00 0.01 -2.17
CA ALA A 67 -4.18 -0.73 -3.41
C ALA A 67 -4.75 0.16 -4.53
N GLN A 68 -5.77 0.95 -4.25
CA GLN A 68 -6.38 1.90 -5.20
C GLN A 68 -5.34 2.91 -5.67
N ALA A 69 -4.65 3.60 -4.76
CA ALA A 69 -3.66 4.60 -5.12
C ALA A 69 -2.46 3.99 -5.87
N SER A 70 -2.00 2.82 -5.44
CA SER A 70 -0.88 2.14 -6.10
C SER A 70 -1.21 1.71 -7.53
N THR A 71 -2.43 1.26 -7.81
CA THR A 71 -2.87 0.95 -9.18
C THR A 71 -3.08 2.21 -10.01
N GLU A 72 -3.55 3.30 -9.41
CA GLU A 72 -3.71 4.60 -10.08
C GLU A 72 -2.36 5.19 -10.55
N ILE A 73 -1.26 4.96 -9.83
CA ILE A 73 0.09 5.31 -10.28
C ILE A 73 0.39 4.67 -11.65
N GLU A 74 -0.07 3.45 -11.87
CA GLU A 74 0.08 2.71 -13.14
C GLU A 74 -1.02 3.03 -14.17
N ASN A 75 -1.82 4.09 -13.97
CA ASN A 75 -2.98 4.48 -14.80
C ASN A 75 -4.11 3.43 -14.83
N ILE A 76 -4.20 2.56 -13.83
CA ILE A 76 -5.29 1.61 -13.64
C ILE A 76 -6.25 2.23 -12.63
N VAL A 77 -7.37 2.76 -13.12
CA VAL A 77 -8.28 3.58 -12.31
C VAL A 77 -9.49 2.76 -11.86
N THR A 78 -9.69 2.71 -10.56
CA THR A 78 -10.91 2.25 -9.88
C THR A 78 -11.25 3.23 -8.76
N THR A 79 -12.49 3.25 -8.32
CA THR A 79 -12.89 4.07 -7.18
C THR A 79 -12.80 3.31 -5.87
N ASN A 80 -12.60 4.03 -4.77
CA ASN A 80 -12.68 3.42 -3.44
C ASN A 80 -14.02 2.72 -3.23
N ASP A 81 -15.15 3.34 -3.62
CA ASP A 81 -16.50 2.76 -3.49
C ASP A 81 -16.63 1.42 -4.25
N GLU A 82 -16.18 1.34 -5.51
CA GLU A 82 -16.17 0.10 -6.27
C GLU A 82 -15.32 -0.98 -5.60
N LEU A 83 -14.15 -0.60 -5.08
CA LEU A 83 -13.24 -1.52 -4.43
C LEU A 83 -13.78 -2.03 -3.10
N PHE A 84 -14.33 -1.13 -2.27
CA PHE A 84 -14.99 -1.48 -1.01
C PHE A 84 -16.21 -2.35 -1.25
N ARG A 85 -17.03 -2.00 -2.24
CA ARG A 85 -18.19 -2.80 -2.65
C ARG A 85 -17.80 -4.21 -3.10
N ALA A 86 -16.81 -4.33 -3.96
CA ALA A 86 -16.30 -5.61 -4.43
C ALA A 86 -15.69 -6.46 -3.31
N HIS A 87 -15.14 -5.82 -2.27
CA HIS A 87 -14.56 -6.53 -1.14
C HIS A 87 -15.62 -7.11 -0.19
N TRP A 88 -16.67 -6.34 0.15
CA TRP A 88 -17.67 -6.75 1.13
C TRP A 88 -19.00 -7.20 0.53
N SER A 89 -19.34 -6.85 -0.70
CA SER A 89 -20.57 -7.32 -1.31
C SER A 89 -20.31 -8.40 -2.36
N ALA A 90 -21.19 -9.41 -2.40
CA ALA A 90 -21.18 -10.42 -3.45
C ALA A 90 -21.88 -9.88 -4.72
N ASP A 91 -21.60 -8.65 -5.09
CA ASP A 91 -22.18 -7.97 -6.24
C ASP A 91 -21.40 -8.22 -7.54
N PRO A 92 -21.94 -7.85 -8.70
CA PRO A 92 -21.57 -8.39 -9.99
C PRO A 92 -20.05 -8.31 -10.23
N GLU A 93 -19.59 -9.16 -11.11
CA GLU A 93 -18.17 -9.36 -11.42
C GLU A 93 -17.36 -8.05 -11.44
N PRO A 94 -16.37 -7.87 -10.54
CA PRO A 94 -15.61 -6.62 -10.44
C PRO A 94 -14.95 -6.27 -11.77
N THR A 95 -14.83 -4.98 -12.06
CA THR A 95 -14.11 -4.53 -13.26
C THR A 95 -12.65 -5.04 -13.27
N PRO A 96 -12.00 -5.12 -14.43
CA PRO A 96 -10.57 -5.49 -14.48
C PRO A 96 -9.70 -4.63 -13.56
N ALA A 97 -9.92 -3.33 -13.51
CA ALA A 97 -9.19 -2.41 -12.64
C ALA A 97 -9.43 -2.71 -11.16
N THR A 98 -10.68 -2.97 -10.77
CA THR A 98 -11.03 -3.36 -9.40
C THR A 98 -10.40 -4.71 -9.03
N LYS A 99 -10.38 -5.69 -9.95
CA LYS A 99 -9.69 -6.98 -9.74
C LYS A 99 -8.19 -6.79 -9.49
N GLU A 100 -7.53 -5.89 -10.21
CA GLU A 100 -6.11 -5.60 -10.01
C GLU A 100 -5.83 -4.95 -8.65
N ALA A 101 -6.67 -4.01 -8.22
CA ALA A 101 -6.55 -3.41 -6.90
C ALA A 101 -6.80 -4.45 -5.78
N LEU A 102 -7.75 -5.36 -5.94
CA LEU A 102 -7.94 -6.47 -5.00
C LEU A 102 -6.73 -7.41 -4.95
N ARG A 103 -6.10 -7.71 -6.10
CA ARG A 103 -4.85 -8.49 -6.13
C ARG A 103 -3.71 -7.78 -5.40
N TYR A 104 -3.62 -6.45 -5.50
CA TYR A 104 -2.61 -5.69 -4.74
C TYR A 104 -2.80 -5.88 -3.23
N ARG A 105 -4.02 -5.73 -2.72
CA ARG A 105 -4.33 -6.00 -1.31
C ARG A 105 -3.96 -7.44 -0.90
N ASP A 106 -4.31 -8.43 -1.74
CA ASP A 106 -3.98 -9.84 -1.46
C ASP A 106 -2.48 -10.09 -1.50
N ALA A 107 -1.75 -9.43 -2.41
CA ALA A 107 -0.29 -9.48 -2.51
C ALA A 107 0.37 -8.85 -1.28
N LEU A 108 -0.13 -7.71 -0.81
CA LEU A 108 0.36 -7.08 0.43
C LEU A 108 0.13 -7.99 1.64
N ARG A 109 -1.09 -8.52 1.80
CA ARG A 109 -1.41 -9.46 2.89
C ARG A 109 -0.48 -10.68 2.86
N ARG A 110 -0.30 -11.27 1.69
CA ARG A 110 0.61 -12.42 1.54
C ARG A 110 2.05 -12.05 1.83
N GLY A 111 2.50 -10.88 1.40
CA GLY A 111 3.81 -10.34 1.73
C GLY A 111 4.04 -10.23 3.24
N VAL A 112 3.05 -9.73 3.99
CA VAL A 112 3.10 -9.65 5.46
C VAL A 112 3.24 -11.04 6.09
N GLU A 113 2.49 -12.03 5.60
CA GLU A 113 2.62 -13.42 6.06
C GLU A 113 4.03 -13.97 5.79
N LEU A 114 4.58 -13.68 4.61
CA LEU A 114 5.90 -14.18 4.20
C LEU A 114 7.04 -13.63 5.05
N ILE A 115 7.00 -12.34 5.39
CA ILE A 115 8.08 -11.72 6.18
C ILE A 115 8.11 -12.16 7.64
N ALA A 116 7.08 -12.86 8.12
CA ALA A 116 7.11 -13.50 9.44
C ALA A 116 8.11 -14.66 9.50
N ASP A 117 8.32 -15.36 8.38
CA ASP A 117 9.17 -16.55 8.31
C ASP A 117 10.49 -16.30 7.57
N ARG A 118 10.50 -15.33 6.66
CA ARG A 118 11.68 -15.01 5.83
C ARG A 118 11.72 -13.52 5.53
N PRO A 119 12.90 -12.92 5.48
CA PRO A 119 13.01 -11.49 5.24
C PRO A 119 12.73 -11.11 3.77
N VAL A 120 12.55 -9.79 3.52
CA VAL A 120 12.38 -9.22 2.18
C VAL A 120 13.52 -9.67 1.25
N SER A 121 13.18 -10.31 0.13
CA SER A 121 14.12 -10.98 -0.78
C SER A 121 13.59 -11.05 -2.20
N GLU A 122 14.41 -11.48 -3.16
CA GLU A 122 13.96 -11.78 -4.53
C GLU A 122 12.76 -12.76 -4.53
N LYS A 123 12.78 -13.77 -3.66
CA LYS A 123 11.69 -14.75 -3.55
C LYS A 123 10.39 -14.11 -3.07
N VAL A 124 10.46 -13.23 -2.06
CA VAL A 124 9.30 -12.47 -1.58
C VAL A 124 8.77 -11.56 -2.69
N ALA A 125 9.64 -10.84 -3.38
CA ALA A 125 9.26 -9.99 -4.50
C ALA A 125 8.58 -10.79 -5.63
N THR A 126 9.10 -11.97 -5.97
CA THR A 126 8.53 -12.85 -7.01
C THR A 126 7.15 -13.38 -6.61
N GLU A 127 6.96 -13.78 -5.34
CA GLU A 127 5.67 -14.27 -4.84
C GLU A 127 4.61 -13.15 -4.80
N VAL A 128 4.99 -11.96 -4.34
CA VAL A 128 4.15 -10.75 -4.38
C VAL A 128 3.75 -10.41 -5.81
N CYS A 129 4.73 -10.36 -6.73
CA CYS A 129 4.47 -10.07 -8.14
C CYS A 129 3.55 -11.12 -8.80
N SER A 130 3.70 -12.39 -8.44
CA SER A 130 2.87 -13.48 -8.94
C SER A 130 1.40 -13.28 -8.60
N ILE A 131 1.10 -12.83 -7.40
CA ILE A 131 -0.27 -12.53 -6.98
C ILE A 131 -0.80 -11.29 -7.73
N LEU A 132 0.01 -10.25 -7.87
CA LEU A 132 -0.35 -9.04 -8.62
C LEU A 132 -0.73 -9.35 -10.07
N GLN A 133 0.02 -10.23 -10.73
CA GLN A 133 -0.25 -10.65 -12.12
C GLN A 133 -1.41 -11.66 -12.21
N GLY A 134 -1.79 -12.30 -11.10
CA GLY A 134 -2.75 -13.40 -11.08
C GLY A 134 -2.22 -14.67 -11.74
N GLY A 135 -0.89 -14.85 -11.74
CA GLY A 135 -0.17 -15.99 -12.33
C GLY A 135 1.29 -16.02 -11.87
N GLN A 136 2.05 -16.99 -12.35
CA GLN A 136 3.45 -17.12 -11.96
C GLN A 136 4.31 -16.00 -12.59
N ALA A 137 4.87 -15.13 -11.79
CA ALA A 137 5.86 -14.15 -12.22
C ALA A 137 7.23 -14.82 -12.42
N THR A 138 7.93 -14.40 -13.45
CA THR A 138 9.31 -14.83 -13.76
C THR A 138 10.16 -13.61 -14.06
N LEU A 139 11.46 -13.71 -13.79
CA LEU A 139 12.40 -12.70 -14.23
C LEU A 139 12.36 -12.58 -15.76
N ARG A 140 12.33 -11.35 -16.25
CA ARG A 140 12.36 -11.12 -17.69
C ARG A 140 13.70 -11.54 -18.28
N SER A 141 13.65 -12.20 -19.41
CA SER A 141 14.84 -12.66 -20.15
C SER A 141 14.89 -12.10 -21.57
N ALA A 142 13.74 -11.71 -22.12
CA ALA A 142 13.68 -11.10 -23.45
C ALA A 142 14.10 -9.62 -23.40
N PRO A 143 14.83 -9.15 -24.44
CA PRO A 143 15.19 -7.74 -24.57
C PRO A 143 13.99 -6.87 -24.98
N GLY A 144 14.16 -5.54 -24.90
CA GLY A 144 13.21 -4.57 -25.43
C GLY A 144 12.25 -3.95 -24.41
N THR A 145 12.38 -4.27 -23.11
CA THR A 145 11.63 -3.59 -22.06
C THR A 145 12.11 -2.14 -21.92
N PHE A 146 11.19 -1.19 -21.89
CA PHE A 146 11.48 0.21 -21.60
C PHE A 146 10.35 0.85 -20.79
N ILE A 147 10.67 1.92 -20.08
CA ILE A 147 9.73 2.77 -19.37
C ILE A 147 9.59 4.06 -20.16
N GLY A 148 8.36 4.47 -20.47
CA GLY A 148 8.06 5.63 -21.30
C GLY A 148 6.67 5.56 -21.87
N ASP A 149 6.41 6.36 -22.92
CA ASP A 149 5.15 6.33 -23.65
C ASP A 149 5.28 5.42 -24.89
N PRO A 150 4.68 4.22 -24.88
CA PRO A 150 4.78 3.29 -26.01
C PRO A 150 4.01 3.80 -27.26
N VAL A 151 3.01 4.70 -27.08
CA VAL A 151 2.23 5.24 -28.18
C VAL A 151 3.04 6.28 -28.94
N GLN A 152 3.76 7.14 -28.21
CA GLN A 152 4.64 8.16 -28.79
C GLN A 152 6.04 7.62 -29.11
N GLY A 153 6.37 6.40 -28.66
CA GLY A 153 7.69 5.79 -28.80
C GLY A 153 8.78 6.49 -28.01
N THR A 154 8.41 7.34 -27.05
CA THR A 154 9.36 8.05 -26.20
C THR A 154 9.81 7.16 -25.05
N ARG A 155 11.14 6.99 -24.92
CA ARG A 155 11.75 6.22 -23.83
C ARG A 155 12.29 7.17 -22.78
N ALA A 156 11.84 7.01 -21.53
CA ALA A 156 12.37 7.72 -20.38
C ALA A 156 13.52 6.92 -19.73
N TYR A 157 13.42 5.59 -19.76
CA TYR A 157 14.40 4.70 -19.17
C TYR A 157 14.35 3.31 -19.82
N THR A 158 15.51 2.73 -20.13
CA THR A 158 15.63 1.33 -20.54
C THR A 158 16.36 0.56 -19.42
N PRO A 159 15.66 -0.33 -18.70
CA PRO A 159 16.25 -1.08 -17.59
C PRO A 159 17.29 -2.09 -18.08
N PRO A 160 18.12 -2.65 -17.16
CA PRO A 160 19.15 -3.64 -17.50
C PRO A 160 18.57 -4.79 -18.31
N GLU A 161 19.33 -5.32 -19.26
CA GLU A 161 18.95 -6.46 -20.09
C GLU A 161 19.86 -7.67 -19.87
N GLY A 162 19.27 -8.87 -19.97
CA GLY A 162 19.94 -10.15 -19.78
C GLY A 162 19.71 -10.73 -18.39
N LEU A 163 19.31 -12.02 -18.35
CA LEU A 163 18.97 -12.71 -17.11
C LEU A 163 20.11 -12.69 -16.08
N ASP A 164 21.35 -12.92 -16.53
CA ASP A 164 22.53 -12.89 -15.66
C ASP A 164 22.78 -11.50 -15.05
N VAL A 165 22.47 -10.43 -15.82
CA VAL A 165 22.59 -9.04 -15.36
C VAL A 165 21.55 -8.78 -14.28
N LEU A 166 20.30 -9.19 -14.52
CA LEU A 166 19.20 -9.02 -13.56
C LEU A 166 19.48 -9.80 -12.27
N GLN A 167 19.88 -11.06 -12.35
CA GLN A 167 20.21 -11.89 -11.19
C GLN A 167 21.35 -11.29 -10.36
N ARG A 168 22.38 -10.76 -11.01
CA ARG A 168 23.48 -10.07 -10.35
C ARG A 168 23.00 -8.84 -9.59
N HIS A 169 22.16 -8.02 -10.20
CA HIS A 169 21.62 -6.81 -9.55
C HIS A 169 20.65 -7.17 -8.41
N LEU A 170 19.77 -8.14 -8.58
CA LEU A 170 18.89 -8.62 -7.53
C LEU A 170 19.65 -9.22 -6.34
N SER A 171 20.70 -10.01 -6.63
CA SER A 171 21.56 -10.53 -5.57
C SER A 171 22.34 -9.44 -4.83
N ALA A 172 22.74 -8.37 -5.53
CA ALA A 172 23.36 -7.20 -4.88
C ALA A 172 22.36 -6.42 -4.04
N TRP A 173 21.12 -6.23 -4.54
CA TRP A 173 20.02 -5.59 -3.83
C TRP A 173 19.63 -6.35 -2.55
N GLU A 174 19.49 -7.67 -2.64
CA GLU A 174 19.18 -8.53 -1.50
C GLU A 174 20.30 -8.50 -0.44
N ARG A 175 21.55 -8.62 -0.86
CA ARG A 175 22.69 -8.50 0.07
C ARG A 175 22.76 -7.14 0.75
N TYR A 176 22.41 -6.07 0.04
CA TYR A 176 22.41 -4.74 0.62
C TYR A 176 21.36 -4.60 1.72
N ILE A 177 20.16 -5.13 1.55
CA ILE A 177 19.12 -5.14 2.58
C ILE A 177 19.63 -5.78 3.89
N TYR A 178 20.46 -6.80 3.80
CA TYR A 178 20.96 -7.56 4.97
C TYR A 178 22.32 -7.13 5.48
N SER A 179 23.00 -6.23 4.79
CA SER A 179 24.32 -5.77 5.23
C SER A 179 24.17 -4.84 6.44
N ASP A 180 25.16 -4.84 7.31
CA ASP A 180 25.27 -3.84 8.39
C ASP A 180 25.77 -2.51 7.78
N HIS A 181 24.84 -1.71 7.31
CA HIS A 181 25.10 -0.40 6.69
C HIS A 181 24.94 0.76 7.67
N GLY A 182 24.39 0.54 8.87
CA GLY A 182 24.17 1.57 9.90
C GLY A 182 23.15 2.65 9.52
N LEU A 183 22.42 2.50 8.40
CA LEU A 183 21.45 3.49 7.93
C LEU A 183 20.11 3.37 8.67
N ASP A 184 19.42 4.50 8.80
CA ASP A 184 18.02 4.48 9.23
C ASP A 184 17.16 3.68 8.24
N PRO A 185 16.23 2.82 8.70
CA PRO A 185 15.35 2.05 7.84
C PRO A 185 14.56 2.84 6.80
N LEU A 186 14.25 4.11 7.05
CA LEU A 186 13.59 4.97 6.05
C LEU A 186 14.52 5.32 4.89
N VAL A 187 15.80 5.54 5.18
CA VAL A 187 16.83 5.74 4.16
C VAL A 187 17.10 4.47 3.39
N LEU A 188 17.20 3.33 4.09
CA LEU A 188 17.33 2.02 3.48
C LEU A 188 16.16 1.73 2.53
N MET A 189 14.92 1.96 2.98
CA MET A 189 13.72 1.80 2.16
C MET A 189 13.80 2.64 0.87
N ALA A 190 14.17 3.91 0.97
CA ALA A 190 14.26 4.78 -0.19
C ALA A 190 15.33 4.29 -1.21
N VAL A 191 16.49 3.84 -0.73
CA VAL A 191 17.57 3.34 -1.58
C VAL A 191 17.18 2.02 -2.25
N THR A 192 16.63 1.09 -1.48
CA THR A 192 16.22 -0.23 -1.99
C THR A 192 15.04 -0.15 -2.94
N HIS A 193 14.12 0.79 -2.72
CA HIS A 193 13.01 1.06 -3.63
C HIS A 193 13.52 1.57 -4.98
N TYR A 194 14.37 2.60 -4.99
CA TYR A 194 15.00 3.07 -6.23
C TYR A 194 15.68 1.93 -6.98
N GLN A 195 16.49 1.15 -6.28
CA GLN A 195 17.25 0.08 -6.92
C GLN A 195 16.34 -0.99 -7.53
N PHE A 196 15.27 -1.38 -6.84
CA PHE A 196 14.29 -2.34 -7.36
C PHE A 196 13.57 -1.80 -8.61
N GLU A 197 13.13 -0.54 -8.58
CA GLU A 197 12.51 0.12 -9.73
C GLU A 197 13.48 0.23 -10.91
N ALA A 198 14.76 0.52 -10.64
CA ALA A 198 15.79 0.61 -11.68
C ALA A 198 16.14 -0.76 -12.29
N ILE A 199 16.19 -1.83 -11.49
CA ILE A 199 16.39 -3.21 -12.00
C ILE A 199 15.20 -3.61 -12.87
N HIS A 200 13.98 -3.28 -12.44
CA HIS A 200 12.74 -3.60 -13.15
C HIS A 200 12.66 -5.08 -13.56
N PRO A 201 12.70 -6.02 -12.59
CA PRO A 201 13.02 -7.42 -12.87
C PRO A 201 11.94 -8.21 -13.59
N PHE A 202 10.68 -7.79 -13.54
CA PHE A 202 9.54 -8.52 -14.09
C PHE A 202 9.03 -7.89 -15.39
N TYR A 203 8.22 -8.62 -16.15
CA TYR A 203 7.58 -8.10 -17.37
C TYR A 203 6.48 -7.08 -17.06
N ASP A 204 5.79 -7.22 -15.91
CA ASP A 204 4.74 -6.32 -15.42
C ASP A 204 4.71 -6.34 -13.89
N GLY A 205 4.07 -5.34 -13.28
CA GLY A 205 3.84 -5.26 -11.83
C GLY A 205 5.04 -4.80 -11.01
N ASN A 206 6.13 -4.33 -11.61
CA ASN A 206 7.34 -3.90 -10.88
C ASN A 206 7.03 -2.77 -9.90
N GLY A 207 6.41 -1.67 -10.35
CA GLY A 207 6.09 -0.54 -9.49
C GLY A 207 5.19 -0.91 -8.32
N ARG A 208 4.15 -1.71 -8.56
CA ARG A 208 3.25 -2.21 -7.50
C ARG A 208 4.00 -3.11 -6.52
N THR A 209 4.85 -4.00 -7.03
CA THR A 209 5.71 -4.85 -6.18
C THR A 209 6.65 -4.00 -5.33
N GLY A 210 7.37 -3.04 -5.93
CA GLY A 210 8.29 -2.15 -5.21
C GLY A 210 7.60 -1.37 -4.09
N ARG A 211 6.38 -0.88 -4.31
CA ARG A 211 5.60 -0.18 -3.27
C ARG A 211 5.15 -1.10 -2.14
N ILE A 212 4.77 -2.34 -2.44
CA ILE A 212 4.53 -3.36 -1.40
C ILE A 212 5.81 -3.64 -0.60
N LEU A 213 6.94 -3.82 -1.27
CA LEU A 213 8.23 -4.08 -0.61
C LEU A 213 8.64 -2.96 0.36
N ASN A 214 8.28 -1.70 0.09
CA ASN A 214 8.51 -0.60 1.03
C ASN A 214 7.78 -0.83 2.36
N ILE A 215 6.50 -1.19 2.29
CA ILE A 215 5.70 -1.48 3.49
C ILE A 215 6.25 -2.69 4.23
N LEU A 216 6.61 -3.76 3.49
CA LEU A 216 7.17 -4.97 4.08
C LEU A 216 8.51 -4.71 4.77
N LEU A 217 9.37 -3.89 4.19
CA LEU A 217 10.65 -3.53 4.78
C LEU A 217 10.46 -2.72 6.07
N LEU A 218 9.55 -1.76 6.10
CA LEU A 218 9.26 -0.98 7.31
C LEU A 218 8.65 -1.84 8.43
N LEU A 219 7.86 -2.85 8.09
CA LEU A 219 7.36 -3.85 9.05
C LEU A 219 8.49 -4.74 9.57
N GLN A 220 9.36 -5.25 8.69
CA GLN A 220 10.53 -6.07 9.04
C GLN A 220 11.47 -5.32 9.97
N GLU A 221 11.75 -4.04 9.69
CA GLU A 221 12.59 -3.17 10.49
C GLU A 221 11.88 -2.62 11.75
N GLN A 222 10.67 -3.09 12.03
CA GLN A 222 9.86 -2.72 13.20
C GLN A 222 9.61 -1.21 13.35
N VAL A 223 9.69 -0.47 12.26
CA VAL A 223 9.36 0.97 12.21
C VAL A 223 7.86 1.15 12.09
N LEU A 224 7.20 0.22 11.41
CA LEU A 224 5.76 0.14 11.26
C LEU A 224 5.24 -1.11 11.99
N ALA A 225 4.17 -0.98 12.77
CA ALA A 225 3.61 -2.09 13.55
C ALA A 225 2.57 -2.91 12.76
N LEU A 226 1.81 -2.26 11.87
CA LEU A 226 0.76 -2.85 11.04
C LEU A 226 0.87 -2.33 9.60
N PRO A 227 0.41 -3.07 8.58
CA PRO A 227 0.49 -2.66 7.17
C PRO A 227 -0.56 -1.59 6.82
N VAL A 228 -0.55 -0.46 7.54
CA VAL A 228 -1.56 0.59 7.46
C VAL A 228 -0.99 1.95 7.00
N LEU A 229 0.15 1.93 6.32
CA LEU A 229 0.74 3.13 5.74
C LEU A 229 0.16 3.40 4.34
N TYR A 230 -0.49 4.55 4.15
CA TYR A 230 -1.07 4.97 2.86
C TYR A 230 -0.02 5.72 2.01
N LEU A 231 1.10 5.04 1.71
CA LEU A 231 2.26 5.64 1.03
C LEU A 231 1.97 5.98 -0.44
N SER A 232 1.26 5.09 -1.15
CA SER A 232 0.93 5.29 -2.57
C SER A 232 0.01 6.49 -2.80
N GLY A 233 -0.81 6.87 -1.82
CA GLY A 233 -1.62 8.09 -1.89
C GLY A 233 -0.77 9.34 -2.05
N THR A 234 0.24 9.51 -1.21
CA THR A 234 1.18 10.64 -1.31
C THR A 234 2.00 10.59 -2.60
N ILE A 235 2.37 9.40 -3.08
CA ILE A 235 3.12 9.23 -4.33
C ILE A 235 2.24 9.62 -5.53
N VAL A 236 0.96 9.21 -5.58
CA VAL A 236 0.07 9.52 -6.71
C VAL A 236 -0.18 11.03 -6.83
N ASP A 237 -0.33 11.71 -5.70
CA ASP A 237 -0.50 13.18 -5.67
C ASP A 237 0.75 13.94 -6.17
N ASN A 238 1.92 13.31 -6.09
CA ASN A 238 3.22 13.84 -6.53
C ASN A 238 3.87 12.98 -7.64
N LYS A 239 3.06 12.30 -8.47
CA LYS A 239 3.51 11.30 -9.44
C LYS A 239 4.59 11.80 -10.41
N ALA A 240 4.45 13.01 -10.92
CA ALA A 240 5.44 13.59 -11.84
C ALA A 240 6.81 13.77 -11.16
N GLU A 241 6.81 14.22 -9.91
CA GLU A 241 8.03 14.42 -9.13
C GLU A 241 8.69 13.09 -8.74
N TYR A 242 7.90 12.09 -8.38
CA TYR A 242 8.36 10.74 -8.12
C TYR A 242 9.19 10.18 -9.29
N TYR A 243 8.64 10.20 -10.52
CA TYR A 243 9.35 9.71 -11.70
C TYR A 243 10.54 10.61 -12.08
N ARG A 244 10.43 11.93 -11.92
CA ARG A 244 11.54 12.85 -12.14
C ARG A 244 12.72 12.53 -11.23
N LEU A 245 12.46 12.24 -9.95
CA LEU A 245 13.50 11.95 -8.97
C LEU A 245 14.13 10.58 -9.15
N LEU A 246 13.35 9.55 -9.50
CA LEU A 246 13.91 8.25 -9.92
C LEU A 246 14.93 8.42 -11.05
N LEU A 247 14.55 9.20 -12.08
CA LEU A 247 15.43 9.48 -13.20
C LEU A 247 16.64 10.35 -12.80
N ALA A 248 16.48 11.28 -11.86
CA ALA A 248 17.57 12.14 -11.37
C ALA A 248 18.64 11.33 -10.61
N VAL A 249 18.25 10.27 -9.90
CA VAL A 249 19.24 9.33 -9.33
C VAL A 249 19.97 8.59 -10.43
N THR A 250 19.25 8.07 -11.42
CA THR A 250 19.83 7.34 -12.56
C THR A 250 20.85 8.19 -13.33
N ALA A 251 20.44 9.39 -13.74
CA ALA A 251 21.24 10.25 -14.61
C ALA A 251 22.34 11.04 -13.88
N GLY A 252 22.13 11.37 -12.60
CA GLY A 252 23.00 12.31 -11.88
C GLY A 252 23.34 11.93 -10.44
N GLY A 253 22.92 10.76 -9.94
CA GLY A 253 23.20 10.34 -8.55
C GLY A 253 22.54 11.24 -7.50
N LYS A 254 21.37 11.80 -7.79
CA LYS A 254 20.65 12.75 -6.93
C LYS A 254 19.95 12.07 -5.75
N TRP A 255 20.73 11.33 -4.94
CA TRP A 255 20.23 10.54 -3.82
C TRP A 255 19.54 11.36 -2.72
N GLU A 256 20.13 12.51 -2.33
CA GLU A 256 19.56 13.35 -1.27
C GLU A 256 18.13 13.78 -1.61
N GLU A 257 17.90 14.27 -2.83
CA GLU A 257 16.57 14.72 -3.28
C GLU A 257 15.56 13.59 -3.28
N TRP A 258 15.96 12.41 -3.76
CA TRP A 258 15.13 11.20 -3.77
C TRP A 258 14.77 10.71 -2.37
N ILE A 259 15.77 10.58 -1.48
CA ILE A 259 15.57 10.11 -0.11
C ILE A 259 14.65 11.07 0.64
N LEU A 260 14.86 12.39 0.51
CA LEU A 260 13.99 13.39 1.11
C LEU A 260 12.54 13.27 0.62
N PHE A 261 12.34 13.05 -0.67
CA PHE A 261 11.01 12.82 -1.22
C PHE A 261 10.33 11.61 -0.56
N MET A 262 11.00 10.47 -0.51
CA MET A 262 10.43 9.23 0.05
C MET A 262 10.20 9.34 1.56
N VAL A 263 11.12 9.93 2.31
CA VAL A 263 10.98 10.13 3.76
C VAL A 263 9.83 11.11 4.07
N ASN A 264 9.71 12.20 3.31
CA ASN A 264 8.60 13.14 3.45
C ASN A 264 7.25 12.48 3.08
N ALA A 265 7.22 11.62 2.06
CA ALA A 265 6.03 10.85 1.71
C ALA A 265 5.59 9.93 2.86
N VAL A 266 6.54 9.30 3.56
CA VAL A 266 6.23 8.52 4.78
C VAL A 266 5.68 9.42 5.89
N THR A 267 6.27 10.59 6.12
CA THR A 267 5.81 11.56 7.12
C THR A 267 4.35 11.95 6.88
N GLU A 268 4.03 12.35 5.67
CA GLU A 268 2.70 12.80 5.28
C GLU A 268 1.67 11.67 5.35
N SER A 269 2.06 10.48 4.86
CA SER A 269 1.22 9.27 4.92
C SER A 269 0.94 8.84 6.36
N ALA A 270 1.93 8.88 7.24
CA ALA A 270 1.75 8.53 8.65
C ALA A 270 0.82 9.53 9.36
N ARG A 271 0.98 10.83 9.10
CA ARG A 271 0.13 11.89 9.65
C ARG A 271 -1.32 11.76 9.18
N SER A 272 -1.53 11.61 7.89
CA SER A 272 -2.88 11.47 7.31
C SER A 272 -3.58 10.20 7.80
N THR A 273 -2.85 9.09 7.90
CA THR A 273 -3.40 7.83 8.41
C THR A 273 -3.74 7.91 9.90
N SER A 274 -2.89 8.57 10.73
CA SER A 274 -3.20 8.80 12.13
C SER A 274 -4.48 9.61 12.30
N SER A 275 -4.63 10.69 11.52
CA SER A 275 -5.85 11.52 11.55
C SER A 275 -7.09 10.74 11.13
N LEU A 276 -6.97 9.86 10.12
CA LEU A 276 -8.05 8.97 9.70
C LEU A 276 -8.47 8.01 10.83
N ILE A 277 -7.51 7.42 11.53
CA ILE A 277 -7.77 6.50 12.65
C ILE A 277 -8.50 7.24 13.79
N ASP A 278 -8.08 8.45 14.13
CA ASP A 278 -8.73 9.24 15.18
C ASP A 278 -10.16 9.64 14.80
N GLU A 279 -10.41 9.97 13.54
CA GLU A 279 -11.76 10.24 13.03
C GLU A 279 -12.65 8.99 13.07
N LEU A 280 -12.12 7.83 12.64
CA LEU A 280 -12.85 6.55 12.70
C LEU A 280 -13.20 6.17 14.15
N ARG A 281 -12.29 6.36 15.10
CA ARG A 281 -12.56 6.11 16.53
C ARG A 281 -13.66 7.01 17.07
N SER A 282 -13.56 8.31 16.80
CA SER A 282 -14.59 9.28 17.26
C SER A 282 -15.95 8.95 16.67
N LEU A 283 -16.01 8.57 15.39
CA LEU A 283 -17.24 8.16 14.72
C LEU A 283 -17.79 6.84 15.29
N GLN A 284 -16.92 5.88 15.62
CA GLN A 284 -17.31 4.62 16.24
C GLN A 284 -17.94 4.83 17.62
N ASP A 285 -17.37 5.69 18.46
CA ASP A 285 -17.91 6.03 19.78
C ASP A 285 -19.30 6.71 19.67
N ALA A 286 -19.44 7.63 18.74
CA ALA A 286 -20.71 8.28 18.44
C ALA A 286 -21.75 7.27 17.92
N THR A 287 -21.35 6.38 17.02
CA THR A 287 -22.22 5.32 16.47
C THR A 287 -22.65 4.36 17.57
N THR A 288 -21.74 3.93 18.44
CA THR A 288 -22.06 3.06 19.60
C THR A 288 -23.13 3.70 20.49
N SER A 289 -23.03 5.00 20.75
CA SER A 289 -24.01 5.74 21.54
C SER A 289 -25.40 5.79 20.84
N ARG A 290 -25.42 5.99 19.53
CA ARG A 290 -26.66 5.98 18.71
C ARG A 290 -27.29 4.59 18.65
N VAL A 291 -26.50 3.53 18.47
CA VAL A 291 -26.97 2.12 18.49
C VAL A 291 -27.62 1.79 19.83
N ARG A 292 -27.00 2.21 20.94
CA ARG A 292 -27.57 2.04 22.28
C ARG A 292 -28.89 2.81 22.46
N ALA A 293 -28.96 4.07 21.99
CA ALA A 293 -30.16 4.89 22.04
C ALA A 293 -31.31 4.32 21.18
N ALA A 294 -30.98 3.62 20.10
CA ALA A 294 -31.93 2.86 19.29
C ALA A 294 -32.45 1.58 19.96
N GLY A 295 -31.96 1.23 21.16
CA GLY A 295 -32.43 0.07 21.94
C GLY A 295 -31.81 -1.27 21.48
N VAL A 296 -30.74 -1.24 20.73
CA VAL A 296 -30.02 -2.45 20.27
C VAL A 296 -28.91 -2.82 21.26
N SER A 297 -28.83 -4.10 21.60
CA SER A 297 -27.84 -4.65 22.52
C SER A 297 -27.38 -6.05 22.07
N PRO A 298 -26.07 -6.33 22.01
CA PRO A 298 -24.94 -5.50 22.51
C PRO A 298 -24.54 -4.38 21.52
N ALA A 299 -24.50 -3.14 22.02
CA ALA A 299 -24.30 -1.96 21.16
C ALA A 299 -22.84 -1.75 20.73
N ALA A 300 -21.89 -2.06 21.58
CA ALA A 300 -20.47 -1.84 21.28
C ALA A 300 -19.96 -2.84 20.22
N GLU A 301 -20.28 -4.11 20.40
CA GLU A 301 -19.89 -5.20 19.50
C GLU A 301 -20.56 -5.06 18.13
N LEU A 302 -21.83 -4.66 18.09
CA LEU A 302 -22.50 -4.39 16.82
C LEU A 302 -21.92 -3.16 16.14
N ALA A 303 -21.65 -2.06 16.87
CA ALA A 303 -21.01 -0.89 16.32
C ALA A 303 -19.61 -1.24 15.77
N GLU A 304 -18.81 -2.04 16.49
CA GLU A 304 -17.51 -2.50 16.01
C GLU A 304 -17.64 -3.24 14.68
N LEU A 305 -18.57 -4.19 14.58
CA LEU A 305 -18.83 -4.94 13.34
C LEU A 305 -19.22 -4.01 12.17
N LEU A 306 -19.96 -2.93 12.42
CA LEU A 306 -20.35 -1.94 11.40
C LEU A 306 -19.13 -1.14 10.86
N PHE A 307 -18.01 -1.11 11.58
CA PHE A 307 -16.77 -0.47 11.12
C PHE A 307 -15.80 -1.46 10.48
N VAL A 308 -15.78 -2.71 10.93
CA VAL A 308 -15.03 -3.78 10.26
C VAL A 308 -15.64 -4.09 8.90
N GLN A 309 -16.97 -4.07 8.81
CA GLN A 309 -17.75 -4.37 7.60
C GLN A 309 -18.73 -3.23 7.30
N PRO A 310 -18.31 -2.15 6.63
CA PRO A 310 -19.18 -1.04 6.31
C PRO A 310 -20.36 -1.40 5.40
N TYR A 311 -20.27 -2.51 4.67
CA TYR A 311 -21.34 -3.17 3.91
C TYR A 311 -21.77 -4.41 4.68
N ILE A 312 -22.76 -4.33 5.53
CA ILE A 312 -23.17 -5.40 6.43
C ILE A 312 -24.44 -6.10 5.97
N ARG A 313 -24.51 -7.41 6.15
CA ARG A 313 -25.67 -8.27 5.91
C ARG A 313 -26.17 -8.89 7.20
N ILE A 314 -27.37 -9.44 7.14
CA ILE A 314 -27.93 -10.22 8.26
C ILE A 314 -27.04 -11.42 8.62
N THR A 315 -26.44 -12.04 7.60
CA THR A 315 -25.49 -13.17 7.79
C THR A 315 -24.27 -12.76 8.60
N ASP A 316 -23.73 -11.56 8.38
CA ASP A 316 -22.51 -11.11 9.05
C ASP A 316 -22.74 -10.93 10.57
N VAL A 317 -23.92 -10.46 10.95
CA VAL A 317 -24.33 -10.36 12.37
C VAL A 317 -24.49 -11.75 13.00
N ILE A 318 -24.98 -12.74 12.22
CA ILE A 318 -25.12 -14.12 12.67
C ILE A 318 -23.74 -14.79 12.80
N ASP A 319 -22.88 -14.63 11.81
CA ASP A 319 -21.54 -15.22 11.75
C ASP A 319 -20.62 -14.63 12.85
N ALA A 320 -20.81 -13.36 13.18
CA ALA A 320 -20.19 -12.72 14.35
C ALA A 320 -20.77 -13.23 15.71
N GLY A 321 -21.78 -14.09 15.71
CA GLY A 321 -22.38 -14.64 16.90
C GLY A 321 -23.21 -13.67 17.73
N LEU A 322 -23.51 -12.48 17.20
CA LEU A 322 -24.20 -11.42 17.96
C LEU A 322 -25.70 -11.68 18.10
N ALA A 323 -26.34 -12.25 17.06
CA ALA A 323 -27.79 -12.52 17.08
C ALA A 323 -28.18 -13.63 16.13
N LYS A 324 -29.38 -14.23 16.39
CA LYS A 324 -30.05 -15.11 15.44
C LYS A 324 -30.72 -14.29 14.32
N ARG A 325 -31.01 -14.92 13.18
CA ARG A 325 -31.50 -14.28 11.94
C ARG A 325 -32.63 -13.24 12.15
N GLN A 326 -33.64 -13.59 12.95
CA GLN A 326 -34.79 -12.71 13.17
C GLN A 326 -34.37 -11.44 13.92
N THR A 327 -33.59 -11.59 14.99
CA THR A 327 -33.07 -10.48 15.79
C THR A 327 -32.09 -9.61 14.99
N ALA A 328 -31.17 -10.23 14.24
CA ALA A 328 -30.24 -9.52 13.36
C ALA A 328 -30.96 -8.68 12.30
N SER A 329 -32.00 -9.25 11.67
CA SER A 329 -32.84 -8.54 10.70
C SER A 329 -33.56 -7.35 11.34
N MET A 330 -34.12 -7.56 12.53
CA MET A 330 -34.80 -6.51 13.28
C MET A 330 -33.84 -5.38 13.66
N TRP A 331 -32.65 -5.69 14.18
CA TRP A 331 -31.65 -4.70 14.56
C TRP A 331 -31.19 -3.86 13.38
N LEU A 332 -30.80 -4.50 12.28
CA LEU A 332 -30.32 -3.77 11.09
C LEU A 332 -31.41 -2.86 10.51
N SER A 333 -32.68 -3.32 10.46
CA SER A 333 -33.80 -2.46 10.04
C SER A 333 -34.03 -1.31 11.02
N GLN A 334 -33.98 -1.54 12.33
CA GLN A 334 -34.11 -0.51 13.35
C GLN A 334 -32.99 0.54 13.26
N LEU A 335 -31.75 0.13 12.94
CA LEU A 335 -30.64 1.06 12.73
C LEU A 335 -30.81 1.86 11.42
N ALA A 336 -31.41 1.27 10.38
CA ALA A 336 -31.75 1.98 9.16
C ALA A 336 -32.87 3.04 9.42
N ASP A 337 -33.92 2.67 10.14
CA ASP A 337 -34.98 3.58 10.53
C ASP A 337 -34.49 4.75 11.41
N ALA A 338 -33.44 4.49 12.23
CA ALA A 338 -32.76 5.50 13.04
C ALA A 338 -31.75 6.34 12.25
N GLY A 339 -31.59 6.12 10.95
CA GLY A 339 -30.62 6.81 10.09
C GLY A 339 -29.16 6.58 10.46
N ILE A 340 -28.85 5.43 11.08
CA ILE A 340 -27.48 5.00 11.36
C ILE A 340 -26.91 4.23 10.18
N LEU A 341 -27.76 3.45 9.51
CA LEU A 341 -27.44 2.69 8.31
C LEU A 341 -28.35 3.11 7.17
N GLU A 342 -27.90 2.87 5.94
CA GLU A 342 -28.71 2.97 4.72
C GLU A 342 -29.03 1.57 4.22
N GLU A 343 -30.34 1.25 4.04
CA GLU A 343 -30.74 -0.04 3.46
C GLU A 343 -30.68 0.04 1.93
N GLN A 344 -29.95 -0.88 1.31
CA GLN A 344 -29.90 -1.07 -0.14
C GLN A 344 -30.31 -2.49 -0.53
N LYS A 345 -30.93 -2.65 -1.70
CA LYS A 345 -31.21 -3.95 -2.28
C LYS A 345 -30.04 -4.40 -3.17
N ALA A 346 -29.45 -5.54 -2.85
CA ALA A 346 -28.45 -6.21 -3.65
C ALA A 346 -29.03 -7.55 -4.19
N GLY A 347 -29.56 -7.52 -5.39
CA GLY A 347 -30.25 -8.68 -5.96
C GLY A 347 -31.43 -9.14 -5.10
N ARG A 348 -31.37 -10.37 -4.56
CA ARG A 348 -32.39 -10.94 -3.66
C ARG A 348 -32.14 -10.66 -2.18
N SER A 349 -31.03 -10.04 -1.84
CA SER A 349 -30.60 -9.77 -0.46
C SER A 349 -30.68 -8.29 -0.13
N LYS A 350 -30.81 -7.99 1.17
CA LYS A 350 -30.63 -6.64 1.72
C LYS A 350 -29.19 -6.49 2.19
N VAL A 351 -28.59 -5.35 1.88
CA VAL A 351 -27.30 -4.90 2.41
C VAL A 351 -27.55 -3.59 3.13
N PHE A 352 -26.92 -3.40 4.27
CA PHE A 352 -26.99 -2.19 5.06
C PHE A 352 -25.62 -1.50 5.06
N LEU A 353 -25.59 -0.22 4.75
CA LEU A 353 -24.36 0.55 4.59
C LEU A 353 -24.17 1.48 5.79
N ASN A 354 -22.98 1.42 6.36
CA ASN A 354 -22.50 2.46 7.27
C ASN A 354 -21.91 3.61 6.41
N THR A 355 -22.80 4.47 5.90
CA THR A 355 -22.42 5.56 4.98
C THR A 355 -21.44 6.52 5.63
N ALA A 356 -21.58 6.81 6.93
CA ALA A 356 -20.67 7.69 7.65
C ALA A 356 -19.24 7.12 7.71
N ALA A 357 -19.08 5.81 7.96
CA ALA A 357 -17.77 5.18 7.92
C ALA A 357 -17.19 5.15 6.48
N LEU A 358 -18.05 4.87 5.48
CA LEU A 358 -17.63 4.88 4.08
C LEU A 358 -17.17 6.27 3.62
N GLU A 359 -17.86 7.34 4.01
CA GLU A 359 -17.45 8.71 3.70
C GLU A 359 -16.05 9.03 4.24
N VAL A 360 -15.75 8.62 5.48
CA VAL A 360 -14.42 8.77 6.08
C VAL A 360 -13.38 7.94 5.33
N LEU A 361 -13.70 6.68 5.03
CA LEU A 361 -12.78 5.73 4.41
C LEU A 361 -12.52 6.01 2.92
N THR A 362 -13.47 6.62 2.19
CA THR A 362 -13.35 6.87 0.74
C THR A 362 -12.87 8.28 0.40
N ARG A 363 -12.85 9.19 1.37
CA ARG A 363 -12.32 10.55 1.21
C ARG A 363 -10.82 10.49 0.91
N ARG A 364 -10.40 11.23 -0.14
CA ARG A 364 -8.96 11.45 -0.45
C ARG A 364 -8.31 12.35 0.57
#